data_098eefb976c6ae5043612f1443a2e02e
#
_entry.id   098eefb976c6ae5043612f1443a2e02e
#
_cell.length_a   1.000
_cell.length_b   1.000
_cell.length_c   1.000
_cell.angle_alpha   90.00
_cell.angle_beta   90.00
_cell.angle_gamma   90.00
#
_symmetry.space_group_name_H-M   'P 1'
#
loop_
_entity.id
_entity.type
_entity.pdbx_description
1 polymer ?
#
loop_
_entity_poly.entity_id
_entity_poly.type
_entity_poly.pdbx_seq_one_letter_code
_entity_poly.pdbx_strand_id
1 'polypeptide(L)'
;MRPGFESRPRRLPLTTTWRVRLSSQAPKPKKESGFDFKALSHQLEDAANELSQAKLEELKAVLHRVYKKRFKQPTEPKYGSISKAFTELELQHFFRNVKSEKFRLLFKYQAYLGLRVGEVSKLHVGNINFDKRELTLKGEKSGRLDSLIIPVELFKETVEYIAKNEAAVKASNGYIFYKDNDNNHNEIQHVELNYVRKVFRNTLKLASLDEFYAYSEETAPERTTRKLFRLSTHSLRHYAITRFAKSNNGNVVLTSRYARHTDPSTTMRYISKDNEALYQNIDFAFDSSRLNSLKLLSKTFLK
;
A
#
# COMPACT_ATOMS: atom_id res chain seq x y z
N MET A 1 68.16 -22.48 0.89
CA MET A 1 67.13 -23.43 0.36
C MET A 1 66.32 -23.97 1.52
N ARG A 2 65.12 -23.51 1.68
CA ARG A 2 64.06 -24.14 2.50
C ARG A 2 62.71 -23.78 1.88
N PRO A 3 61.76 -24.73 1.74
CA PRO A 3 60.55 -24.59 0.97
C PRO A 3 59.44 -23.92 1.78
N GLY A 4 58.50 -23.32 1.05
CA GLY A 4 57.41 -22.51 1.52
C GLY A 4 56.36 -23.23 2.33
N PHE A 5 55.75 -22.49 3.23
CA PHE A 5 54.58 -22.92 3.98
C PHE A 5 53.34 -22.40 3.27
N GLU A 6 52.61 -23.27 2.62
CA GLU A 6 51.25 -23.05 2.14
C GLU A 6 50.28 -23.10 3.35
N SER A 7 49.67 -21.99 3.68
CA SER A 7 48.57 -21.92 4.64
C SER A 7 47.24 -22.21 3.96
N ARG A 8 46.70 -23.40 4.17
CA ARG A 8 45.34 -23.76 3.79
C ARG A 8 44.34 -23.02 4.68
N PRO A 9 43.24 -22.47 4.14
CA PRO A 9 42.18 -21.88 4.95
C PRO A 9 41.40 -22.97 5.68
N ARG A 10 41.26 -22.83 7.00
CA ARG A 10 40.43 -23.69 7.85
C ARG A 10 38.97 -23.52 7.45
N ARG A 11 38.34 -24.60 6.98
CA ARG A 11 36.88 -24.70 6.85
C ARG A 11 36.26 -24.72 8.25
N LEU A 12 35.44 -23.76 8.56
CA LEU A 12 34.53 -23.79 9.72
C LEU A 12 33.40 -24.77 9.42
N PRO A 13 32.95 -25.61 10.35
CA PRO A 13 31.84 -26.51 10.14
C PRO A 13 30.52 -25.74 10.12
N LEU A 14 29.88 -25.72 8.96
CA LEU A 14 28.46 -25.46 8.83
C LEU A 14 27.74 -26.68 9.40
N THR A 15 26.99 -26.53 10.47
CA THR A 15 25.71 -27.21 10.74
C THR A 15 25.32 -27.01 12.20
N THR A 16 24.57 -25.94 12.47
CA THR A 16 23.60 -25.99 13.55
C THR A 16 22.23 -25.75 12.93
N THR A 17 21.68 -26.82 12.40
CA THR A 17 20.27 -26.88 11.99
C THR A 17 19.43 -26.80 13.25
N TRP A 18 18.89 -25.62 13.53
CA TRP A 18 17.79 -25.48 14.46
C TRP A 18 16.55 -26.16 13.87
N ARG A 19 16.39 -27.46 14.15
CA ARG A 19 15.11 -28.14 13.99
C ARG A 19 14.15 -27.55 15.03
N VAL A 20 13.40 -26.52 14.64
CA VAL A 20 12.18 -26.17 15.34
C VAL A 20 11.25 -27.37 15.19
N ARG A 21 11.08 -28.15 16.26
CA ARG A 21 9.99 -29.13 16.36
C ARG A 21 8.69 -28.34 16.36
N LEU A 22 8.11 -28.17 15.17
CA LEU A 22 6.69 -27.84 15.07
C LEU A 22 5.94 -29.03 15.70
N SER A 23 5.46 -28.87 16.91
CA SER A 23 4.49 -29.78 17.48
C SER A 23 3.20 -29.67 16.66
N SER A 24 3.05 -30.54 15.70
CA SER A 24 1.84 -30.73 14.92
C SER A 24 0.76 -31.43 15.78
N GLN A 25 0.39 -30.81 16.87
CA GLN A 25 -0.86 -31.16 17.54
C GLN A 25 -1.82 -30.02 17.25
N ALA A 26 -2.60 -30.19 16.19
CA ALA A 26 -3.85 -29.46 16.04
C ALA A 26 -4.63 -29.62 17.36
N PRO A 27 -5.16 -28.57 17.95
CA PRO A 27 -5.95 -28.67 19.17
C PRO A 27 -7.06 -29.67 18.91
N LYS A 28 -7.11 -30.75 19.71
CA LYS A 28 -8.18 -31.72 19.63
C LYS A 28 -9.51 -30.98 19.71
N PRO A 29 -10.48 -31.26 18.83
CA PRO A 29 -11.77 -30.61 18.87
C PRO A 29 -12.34 -30.81 20.28
N LYS A 30 -12.67 -29.74 20.98
CA LYS A 30 -13.39 -29.80 22.24
C LYS A 30 -14.66 -30.58 21.94
N LYS A 31 -14.94 -31.64 22.73
CA LYS A 31 -16.20 -32.37 22.66
C LYS A 31 -17.33 -31.35 22.66
N GLU A 32 -18.09 -31.33 21.60
CA GLU A 32 -19.28 -30.47 21.47
C GLU A 32 -20.27 -30.98 22.52
N SER A 33 -20.45 -30.24 23.58
CA SER A 33 -21.36 -30.55 24.65
C SER A 33 -22.78 -30.34 24.15
N GLY A 34 -23.52 -31.39 23.81
CA GLY A 34 -24.97 -31.39 23.73
C GLY A 34 -25.66 -30.49 22.70
N PHE A 35 -24.92 -29.92 21.76
CA PHE A 35 -25.49 -29.05 20.75
C PHE A 35 -25.97 -29.89 19.55
N ASP A 36 -27.33 -29.93 19.36
CA ASP A 36 -27.89 -30.63 18.23
C ASP A 36 -27.84 -29.79 16.96
N PHE A 37 -26.77 -29.99 16.20
CA PHE A 37 -26.54 -29.29 14.94
C PHE A 37 -27.62 -29.59 13.90
N LYS A 38 -28.19 -30.81 13.90
CA LYS A 38 -29.24 -31.18 12.97
C LYS A 38 -30.54 -30.40 13.25
N ALA A 39 -30.92 -30.30 14.53
CA ALA A 39 -32.10 -29.52 14.90
C ALA A 39 -31.96 -28.05 14.54
N LEU A 40 -30.76 -27.44 14.78
CA LEU A 40 -30.52 -26.07 14.37
C LEU A 40 -30.52 -25.90 12.83
N SER A 41 -29.95 -26.87 12.09
CA SER A 41 -29.94 -26.82 10.63
C SER A 41 -31.37 -26.80 10.06
N HIS A 42 -32.25 -27.67 10.54
CA HIS A 42 -33.65 -27.67 10.15
C HIS A 42 -34.38 -26.37 10.49
N GLN A 43 -34.17 -25.85 11.72
CA GLN A 43 -34.73 -24.56 12.11
C GLN A 43 -34.28 -23.40 11.22
N LEU A 44 -32.99 -23.40 10.81
CA LEU A 44 -32.45 -22.39 9.90
C LEU A 44 -32.99 -22.54 8.47
N GLU A 45 -33.23 -23.79 7.99
CA GLU A 45 -33.83 -24.07 6.70
C GLU A 45 -35.30 -23.65 6.66
N ASP A 46 -36.08 -23.96 7.70
CA ASP A 46 -37.45 -23.53 7.85
C ASP A 46 -37.57 -22.01 7.91
N ALA A 47 -36.76 -21.38 8.76
CA ALA A 47 -36.70 -19.93 8.86
C ALA A 47 -36.25 -19.26 7.54
N ALA A 48 -35.34 -19.87 6.78
CA ALA A 48 -34.90 -19.35 5.49
C ALA A 48 -36.01 -19.31 4.45
N ASN A 49 -36.95 -20.27 4.50
CA ASN A 49 -38.10 -20.31 3.60
C ASN A 49 -39.16 -19.21 3.91
N GLU A 50 -39.20 -18.73 5.17
CA GLU A 50 -40.13 -17.69 5.61
C GLU A 50 -39.57 -16.28 5.56
N LEU A 51 -38.25 -16.15 5.49
CA LEU A 51 -37.55 -14.85 5.55
C LEU A 51 -37.52 -14.17 4.16
N SER A 52 -37.70 -12.84 4.16
CA SER A 52 -37.46 -12.06 2.95
C SER A 52 -35.95 -12.09 2.57
N GLN A 53 -35.68 -11.89 1.29
CA GLN A 53 -34.30 -11.90 0.75
C GLN A 53 -33.37 -10.95 1.50
N ALA A 54 -33.85 -9.77 1.93
CA ALA A 54 -33.08 -8.80 2.73
C ALA A 54 -32.66 -9.38 4.08
N LYS A 55 -33.57 -10.09 4.78
CA LYS A 55 -33.28 -10.73 6.07
C LYS A 55 -32.35 -11.92 5.94
N LEU A 56 -32.42 -12.66 4.83
CA LEU A 56 -31.46 -13.72 4.53
C LEU A 56 -30.06 -13.20 4.30
N GLU A 57 -29.87 -12.08 3.61
CA GLU A 57 -28.56 -11.45 3.45
C GLU A 57 -28.02 -10.91 4.78
N GLU A 58 -28.88 -10.39 5.66
CA GLU A 58 -28.49 -9.99 7.01
C GLU A 58 -28.02 -11.19 7.86
N LEU A 59 -28.74 -12.31 7.84
CA LEU A 59 -28.38 -13.55 8.51
C LEU A 59 -27.04 -14.08 8.00
N LYS A 60 -26.84 -14.11 6.69
CA LYS A 60 -25.58 -14.49 6.06
C LYS A 60 -24.43 -13.59 6.51
N ALA A 61 -24.65 -12.28 6.61
CA ALA A 61 -23.64 -11.34 7.11
C ALA A 61 -23.26 -11.59 8.57
N VAL A 62 -24.23 -11.92 9.42
CA VAL A 62 -24.01 -12.29 10.84
C VAL A 62 -23.21 -13.59 10.93
N LEU A 63 -23.61 -14.64 10.24
CA LEU A 63 -22.90 -15.92 10.21
C LEU A 63 -21.46 -15.76 9.71
N HIS A 64 -21.25 -14.99 8.66
CA HIS A 64 -19.92 -14.69 8.15
C HIS A 64 -19.06 -13.93 9.15
N ARG A 65 -19.63 -12.99 9.90
CA ARG A 65 -18.96 -12.24 10.97
C ARG A 65 -18.53 -13.16 12.11
N VAL A 66 -19.44 -14.04 12.58
CA VAL A 66 -19.17 -15.01 13.65
C VAL A 66 -18.09 -15.99 13.20
N TYR A 67 -18.22 -16.54 11.98
CA TYR A 67 -17.23 -17.43 11.38
C TYR A 67 -15.85 -16.77 11.33
N LYS A 68 -15.75 -15.57 10.79
CA LYS A 68 -14.49 -14.80 10.76
C LYS A 68 -13.91 -14.55 12.14
N LYS A 69 -14.75 -14.26 13.14
CA LYS A 69 -14.27 -14.00 14.51
C LYS A 69 -13.73 -15.27 15.17
N ARG A 70 -14.39 -16.43 14.96
CA ARG A 70 -14.06 -17.70 15.62
C ARG A 70 -12.92 -18.45 14.93
N PHE A 71 -12.86 -18.38 13.62
CA PHE A 71 -11.90 -19.09 12.77
C PHE A 71 -10.86 -18.17 12.12
N LYS A 72 -10.70 -16.95 12.67
CA LYS A 72 -9.60 -16.10 12.25
C LYS A 72 -8.29 -16.78 12.67
N GLN A 73 -7.81 -17.66 11.81
CA GLN A 73 -6.44 -18.14 11.88
C GLN A 73 -5.54 -16.90 11.94
N PRO A 74 -4.54 -16.85 12.83
CA PRO A 74 -3.50 -15.84 12.69
C PRO A 74 -2.98 -16.00 11.26
N THR A 75 -3.37 -15.07 10.41
CA THR A 75 -2.86 -15.05 9.06
C THR A 75 -1.37 -14.82 9.19
N GLU A 76 -0.58 -15.82 8.89
CA GLU A 76 0.83 -15.61 8.63
C GLU A 76 0.92 -14.38 7.71
N PRO A 77 1.85 -13.45 7.99
CA PRO A 77 1.97 -12.27 7.17
C PRO A 77 2.10 -12.72 5.72
N LYS A 78 1.06 -12.52 4.93
CA LYS A 78 0.88 -13.01 3.54
C LYS A 78 2.06 -12.74 2.62
N TYR A 79 3.08 -12.05 3.12
CA TYR A 79 4.11 -11.46 2.29
C TYR A 79 5.53 -11.56 2.85
N GLY A 80 5.73 -12.23 3.98
CA GLY A 80 7.07 -12.33 4.58
C GLY A 80 7.77 -10.96 4.68
N SER A 81 9.08 -10.95 4.54
CA SER A 81 9.94 -9.76 4.55
C SER A 81 10.06 -9.04 3.19
N ILE A 82 9.28 -9.44 2.17
CA ILE A 82 9.42 -8.87 0.82
C ILE A 82 8.90 -7.44 0.77
N SER A 83 9.79 -6.50 0.46
CA SER A 83 9.42 -5.11 0.23
C SER A 83 8.54 -4.97 -1.02
N LYS A 84 7.36 -4.39 -0.83
CA LYS A 84 6.41 -4.13 -1.93
C LYS A 84 6.52 -2.73 -2.49
N ALA A 85 7.39 -1.90 -1.95
CA ALA A 85 7.69 -0.60 -2.52
C ALA A 85 8.65 -0.76 -3.70
N PHE A 86 8.52 0.14 -4.66
CA PHE A 86 9.57 0.30 -5.67
C PHE A 86 10.85 0.84 -5.02
N THR A 87 11.99 0.37 -5.48
CA THR A 87 13.25 1.09 -5.31
C THR A 87 13.29 2.27 -6.29
N GLU A 88 14.20 3.22 -6.08
CA GLU A 88 14.36 4.37 -6.99
C GLU A 88 14.69 3.93 -8.42
N LEU A 89 15.60 2.97 -8.58
CA LEU A 89 16.00 2.44 -9.90
C LEU A 89 14.85 1.69 -10.60
N GLU A 90 14.10 0.87 -9.86
CA GLU A 90 12.94 0.17 -10.41
C GLU A 90 11.86 1.16 -10.86
N LEU A 91 11.62 2.22 -10.09
CA LEU A 91 10.64 3.24 -10.43
C LEU A 91 11.05 3.99 -11.71
N GLN A 92 12.31 4.38 -11.84
CA GLN A 92 12.84 5.00 -13.05
C GLN A 92 12.70 4.05 -14.26
N HIS A 93 13.04 2.77 -14.07
CA HIS A 93 12.89 1.77 -15.12
C HIS A 93 11.43 1.56 -15.51
N PHE A 94 10.53 1.50 -14.54
CA PHE A 94 9.10 1.43 -14.78
C PHE A 94 8.62 2.61 -15.63
N PHE A 95 8.93 3.87 -15.24
CA PHE A 95 8.49 5.06 -15.98
C PHE A 95 9.06 5.16 -17.39
N ARG A 96 10.28 4.68 -17.65
CA ARG A 96 10.84 4.59 -19.01
C ARG A 96 10.03 3.67 -19.92
N ASN A 97 9.38 2.66 -19.37
CA ASN A 97 8.60 1.66 -20.10
C ASN A 97 7.10 2.00 -20.20
N VAL A 98 6.62 3.08 -19.53
CA VAL A 98 5.23 3.56 -19.70
C VAL A 98 5.12 4.29 -21.05
N LYS A 99 4.47 3.67 -22.02
CA LYS A 99 4.36 4.19 -23.38
C LYS A 99 3.39 5.39 -23.48
N SER A 100 2.28 5.36 -22.78
CA SER A 100 1.23 6.37 -22.83
C SER A 100 1.53 7.53 -21.88
N GLU A 101 1.48 8.76 -22.39
CA GLU A 101 1.61 9.98 -21.60
C GLU A 101 0.53 10.07 -20.51
N LYS A 102 -0.72 9.74 -20.85
CA LYS A 102 -1.84 9.67 -19.91
C LYS A 102 -1.54 8.76 -18.72
N PHE A 103 -1.10 7.53 -18.97
CA PHE A 103 -0.80 6.59 -17.90
C PHE A 103 0.50 6.94 -17.16
N ARG A 104 1.46 7.58 -17.83
CA ARG A 104 2.67 8.09 -17.15
C ARG A 104 2.31 9.14 -16.12
N LEU A 105 1.47 10.10 -16.47
CA LEU A 105 0.97 11.12 -15.56
C LEU A 105 0.13 10.50 -14.43
N LEU A 106 -0.78 9.57 -14.76
CA LEU A 106 -1.59 8.84 -13.76
C LEU A 106 -0.72 8.14 -12.71
N PHE A 107 0.29 7.39 -13.14
CA PHE A 107 1.18 6.67 -12.22
C PHE A 107 2.10 7.62 -11.44
N LYS A 108 2.46 8.79 -11.98
CA LYS A 108 3.16 9.83 -11.24
C LYS A 108 2.32 10.38 -10.08
N TYR A 109 1.02 10.58 -10.26
CA TYR A 109 0.12 10.95 -9.17
C TYR A 109 0.12 9.91 -8.04
N GLN A 110 0.15 8.63 -8.37
CA GLN A 110 0.28 7.57 -7.35
C GLN A 110 1.64 7.57 -6.68
N ALA A 111 2.72 7.74 -7.44
CA ALA A 111 4.10 7.68 -6.95
C ALA A 111 4.53 8.91 -6.16
N TYR A 112 3.94 10.09 -6.42
CA TYR A 112 4.36 11.36 -5.82
C TYR A 112 3.35 11.96 -4.84
N LEU A 113 2.08 11.59 -4.92
CA LEU A 113 1.04 12.00 -3.97
C LEU A 113 0.43 10.83 -3.20
N GLY A 114 0.89 9.63 -3.46
CA GLY A 114 0.40 8.44 -2.77
C GLY A 114 -1.10 8.17 -2.99
N LEU A 115 -1.68 8.60 -4.11
CA LEU A 115 -3.10 8.37 -4.39
C LEU A 115 -3.42 6.88 -4.56
N ARG A 116 -4.62 6.49 -4.15
CA ARG A 116 -5.13 5.16 -4.50
C ARG A 116 -5.50 5.12 -5.98
N VAL A 117 -5.42 3.96 -6.59
CA VAL A 117 -5.74 3.81 -8.02
C VAL A 117 -7.17 4.26 -8.35
N GLY A 118 -8.14 4.06 -7.44
CA GLY A 118 -9.52 4.53 -7.61
C GLY A 118 -9.66 6.05 -7.49
N GLU A 119 -8.85 6.69 -6.64
CA GLU A 119 -8.85 8.14 -6.49
C GLU A 119 -8.25 8.81 -7.73
N VAL A 120 -7.11 8.30 -8.21
CA VAL A 120 -6.44 8.90 -9.36
C VAL A 120 -7.20 8.67 -10.67
N SER A 121 -7.83 7.51 -10.85
CA SER A 121 -8.62 7.24 -12.07
C SER A 121 -9.79 8.21 -12.25
N LYS A 122 -10.34 8.73 -11.15
CA LYS A 122 -11.45 9.69 -11.12
C LYS A 122 -11.01 11.14 -10.98
N LEU A 123 -9.74 11.43 -11.22
CA LEU A 123 -9.23 12.79 -11.09
C LEU A 123 -9.88 13.72 -12.10
N HIS A 124 -10.45 14.82 -11.60
CA HIS A 124 -11.20 15.78 -12.37
C HIS A 124 -10.54 17.16 -12.27
N VAL A 125 -10.63 17.98 -13.33
CA VAL A 125 -10.05 19.33 -13.33
C VAL A 125 -10.58 20.19 -12.19
N GLY A 126 -11.86 20.05 -11.83
CA GLY A 126 -12.48 20.73 -10.68
C GLY A 126 -11.96 20.31 -9.32
N ASN A 127 -11.15 19.25 -9.23
CA ASN A 127 -10.47 18.86 -8.01
C ASN A 127 -9.17 19.65 -7.77
N ILE A 128 -8.67 20.38 -8.77
CA ILE A 128 -7.39 21.08 -8.72
C ILE A 128 -7.63 22.58 -8.58
N ASN A 129 -7.10 23.17 -7.52
CA ASN A 129 -6.92 24.60 -7.41
C ASN A 129 -5.60 24.96 -8.10
N PHE A 130 -5.69 25.56 -9.29
CA PHE A 130 -4.52 25.86 -10.12
C PHE A 130 -3.64 26.98 -9.53
N ASP A 131 -4.22 27.93 -8.78
CA ASP A 131 -3.47 29.03 -8.17
C ASP A 131 -2.60 28.54 -7.01
N LYS A 132 -3.13 27.62 -6.22
CA LYS A 132 -2.46 27.08 -5.02
C LYS A 132 -1.75 25.76 -5.25
N ARG A 133 -1.88 25.16 -6.41
CA ARG A 133 -1.41 23.78 -6.70
C ARG A 133 -1.94 22.77 -5.68
N GLU A 134 -3.19 22.89 -5.31
CA GLU A 134 -3.84 22.01 -4.35
C GLU A 134 -4.81 21.07 -5.04
N LEU A 135 -4.78 19.82 -4.63
CA LEU A 135 -5.69 18.78 -5.06
C LEU A 135 -6.63 18.44 -3.92
N THR A 136 -7.92 18.65 -4.12
CA THR A 136 -8.96 18.25 -3.16
C THR A 136 -9.56 16.92 -3.56
N LEU A 137 -9.56 15.97 -2.63
CA LEU A 137 -10.09 14.62 -2.84
C LEU A 137 -11.10 14.26 -1.77
N LYS A 138 -12.18 13.61 -2.19
CA LYS A 138 -13.13 12.97 -1.27
C LYS A 138 -12.69 11.53 -1.02
N GLY A 139 -12.39 11.21 0.23
CA GLY A 139 -11.98 9.85 0.60
C GLY A 139 -13.08 8.83 0.32
N GLU A 140 -12.79 7.79 -0.47
CA GLU A 140 -13.78 6.77 -0.86
C GLU A 140 -14.45 6.06 0.33
N LYS A 141 -13.73 5.88 1.43
CA LYS A 141 -14.24 5.16 2.62
C LYS A 141 -14.75 6.08 3.73
N SER A 142 -14.17 7.26 3.87
CA SER A 142 -14.46 8.19 4.98
C SER A 142 -15.41 9.31 4.60
N GLY A 143 -15.61 9.55 3.31
CA GLY A 143 -16.33 10.74 2.82
C GLY A 143 -15.63 12.07 3.12
N ARG A 144 -14.52 12.06 3.86
CA ARG A 144 -13.76 13.23 4.27
C ARG A 144 -13.08 13.88 3.06
N LEU A 145 -13.11 15.20 3.03
CA LEU A 145 -12.36 16.00 2.08
C LEU A 145 -10.93 16.16 2.60
N ASP A 146 -9.97 15.76 1.79
CA ASP A 146 -8.55 15.91 2.06
C ASP A 146 -7.93 16.80 0.99
N SER A 147 -7.05 17.72 1.39
CA SER A 147 -6.27 18.56 0.48
C SER A 147 -4.81 18.12 0.46
N LEU A 148 -4.23 18.05 -0.74
CA LEU A 148 -2.84 17.67 -0.99
C LEU A 148 -2.18 18.74 -1.87
N ILE A 149 -0.93 19.07 -1.56
CA ILE A 149 -0.12 19.98 -2.39
C ILE A 149 0.51 19.18 -3.52
N ILE A 150 0.29 19.59 -4.76
CA ILE A 150 0.89 18.95 -5.94
C ILE A 150 2.34 19.44 -6.08
N PRO A 151 3.35 18.55 -6.18
CA PRO A 151 4.74 18.93 -6.46
C PRO A 151 4.83 19.77 -7.75
N VAL A 152 5.73 20.74 -7.76
CA VAL A 152 5.82 21.74 -8.87
C VAL A 152 5.92 21.08 -10.24
N GLU A 153 6.81 20.10 -10.39
CA GLU A 153 7.02 19.44 -11.67
C GLU A 153 5.81 18.60 -12.11
N LEU A 154 5.18 17.91 -11.18
CA LEU A 154 3.95 17.17 -11.48
C LEU A 154 2.80 18.12 -11.86
N PHE A 155 2.73 19.29 -11.23
CA PHE A 155 1.73 20.30 -11.55
C PHE A 155 1.94 20.86 -12.97
N LYS A 156 3.17 21.21 -13.35
CA LYS A 156 3.50 21.66 -14.71
C LYS A 156 3.10 20.61 -15.75
N GLU A 157 3.51 19.36 -15.55
CA GLU A 157 3.14 18.26 -16.44
C GLU A 157 1.61 18.09 -16.54
N THR A 158 0.89 18.33 -15.45
CA THR A 158 -0.57 18.24 -15.42
C THR A 158 -1.21 19.34 -16.27
N VAL A 159 -0.74 20.56 -16.11
CA VAL A 159 -1.23 21.71 -16.90
C VAL A 159 -0.95 21.50 -18.39
N GLU A 160 0.26 21.11 -18.75
CA GLU A 160 0.65 20.81 -20.13
C GLU A 160 -0.20 19.68 -20.73
N TYR A 161 -0.41 18.60 -19.96
CA TYR A 161 -1.25 17.48 -20.38
C TYR A 161 -2.70 17.91 -20.63
N ILE A 162 -3.29 18.70 -19.72
CA ILE A 162 -4.66 19.19 -19.85
C ILE A 162 -4.78 20.10 -21.07
N ALA A 163 -3.84 21.03 -21.27
CA ALA A 163 -3.83 21.92 -22.42
C ALA A 163 -3.73 21.16 -23.75
N LYS A 164 -2.83 20.18 -23.82
CA LYS A 164 -2.64 19.33 -25.01
C LYS A 164 -3.86 18.47 -25.34
N ASN A 165 -4.63 18.05 -24.32
CA ASN A 165 -5.77 17.16 -24.46
C ASN A 165 -7.10 17.84 -24.12
N GLU A 166 -7.18 19.16 -24.25
CA GLU A 166 -8.32 19.96 -23.81
C GLU A 166 -9.66 19.48 -24.36
N ALA A 167 -9.72 19.19 -25.67
CA ALA A 167 -10.94 18.70 -26.31
C ALA A 167 -11.42 17.38 -25.71
N ALA A 168 -10.52 16.43 -25.46
CA ALA A 168 -10.85 15.14 -24.89
C ALA A 168 -11.26 15.24 -23.41
N VAL A 169 -10.56 16.09 -22.63
CA VAL A 169 -10.90 16.37 -21.23
C VAL A 169 -12.28 17.03 -21.13
N LYS A 170 -12.62 17.99 -22.00
CA LYS A 170 -13.95 18.59 -22.05
C LYS A 170 -15.03 17.58 -22.46
N ALA A 171 -14.77 16.76 -23.48
CA ALA A 171 -15.69 15.74 -23.94
C ALA A 171 -15.95 14.67 -22.88
N SER A 172 -15.00 14.42 -21.99
CA SER A 172 -15.13 13.50 -20.85
C SER A 172 -15.64 14.18 -19.58
N ASN A 173 -16.35 15.29 -19.70
CA ASN A 173 -16.90 16.03 -18.57
C ASN A 173 -15.87 16.45 -17.51
N GLY A 174 -14.65 16.79 -17.95
CA GLY A 174 -13.58 17.29 -17.08
C GLY A 174 -12.72 16.23 -16.41
N TYR A 175 -12.90 14.95 -16.69
CA TYR A 175 -12.00 13.91 -16.19
C TYR A 175 -10.63 14.00 -16.90
N ILE A 176 -9.55 14.11 -16.11
CA ILE A 176 -8.17 14.22 -16.62
C ILE A 176 -7.74 12.89 -17.27
N PHE A 177 -8.10 11.78 -16.63
CA PHE A 177 -7.80 10.42 -17.11
C PHE A 177 -9.07 9.80 -17.68
N TYR A 178 -9.41 10.24 -18.87
CA TYR A 178 -10.63 9.83 -19.59
C TYR A 178 -10.48 8.45 -20.25
N LYS A 179 -11.62 7.83 -20.56
CA LYS A 179 -11.71 6.60 -21.33
C LYS A 179 -11.50 6.93 -22.81
N ASP A 180 -10.62 6.20 -23.49
CA ASP A 180 -10.42 6.36 -24.93
C ASP A 180 -11.58 5.69 -25.68
N ASN A 181 -12.27 6.44 -26.50
CA ASN A 181 -13.29 6.04 -27.47
C ASN A 181 -14.18 4.85 -27.06
N ASP A 182 -15.33 5.16 -26.51
CA ASP A 182 -16.53 4.36 -26.67
C ASP A 182 -17.64 5.24 -27.23
N ASN A 183 -18.20 4.83 -28.37
CA ASN A 183 -19.36 5.48 -28.99
C ASN A 183 -20.62 5.39 -28.11
N ASN A 184 -20.51 4.85 -26.90
CA ASN A 184 -21.56 4.76 -25.90
C ASN A 184 -21.50 5.96 -24.96
N HIS A 185 -22.23 7.01 -25.28
CA HIS A 185 -22.28 8.28 -24.55
C HIS A 185 -22.89 8.20 -23.12
N ASN A 186 -23.26 7.03 -22.61
CA ASN A 186 -24.08 6.91 -21.40
C ASN A 186 -23.36 6.40 -20.15
N GLU A 187 -22.05 6.09 -20.18
CA GLU A 187 -21.39 5.50 -18.99
C GLU A 187 -20.00 6.10 -18.74
N ILE A 188 -19.54 5.93 -17.52
CA ILE A 188 -18.27 6.28 -16.89
C ILE A 188 -17.23 6.87 -17.85
N GLN A 189 -17.06 8.19 -17.80
CA GLN A 189 -16.18 8.94 -18.69
C GLN A 189 -14.69 8.88 -18.26
N HIS A 190 -14.40 8.41 -17.06
CA HIS A 190 -13.04 8.21 -16.57
C HIS A 190 -12.51 6.81 -16.90
N VAL A 191 -11.18 6.65 -16.89
CA VAL A 191 -10.51 5.38 -17.15
C VAL A 191 -10.89 4.31 -16.11
N GLU A 192 -11.21 3.11 -16.59
CA GLU A 192 -11.59 1.99 -15.75
C GLU A 192 -10.41 1.42 -14.93
N LEU A 193 -10.68 1.05 -13.67
CA LEU A 193 -9.66 0.51 -12.76
C LEU A 193 -8.98 -0.75 -13.30
N ASN A 194 -9.75 -1.63 -13.93
CA ASN A 194 -9.20 -2.88 -14.48
C ASN A 194 -8.28 -2.60 -15.67
N TYR A 195 -8.60 -1.57 -16.46
CA TYR A 195 -7.74 -1.15 -17.55
C TYR A 195 -6.43 -0.52 -17.03
N VAL A 196 -6.50 0.35 -16.00
CA VAL A 196 -5.31 0.89 -15.34
C VAL A 196 -4.41 -0.22 -14.81
N ARG A 197 -5.00 -1.23 -14.14
CA ARG A 197 -4.26 -2.39 -13.64
C ARG A 197 -3.62 -3.21 -14.77
N LYS A 198 -4.33 -3.37 -15.89
CA LYS A 198 -3.82 -4.07 -17.08
C LYS A 198 -2.61 -3.31 -17.67
N VAL A 199 -2.72 -2.01 -17.85
CA VAL A 199 -1.60 -1.17 -18.34
C VAL A 199 -0.42 -1.23 -17.39
N PHE A 200 -0.65 -1.10 -16.08
CA PHE A 200 0.40 -1.21 -15.06
C PHE A 200 1.12 -2.58 -15.17
N ARG A 201 0.36 -3.67 -15.25
CA ARG A 201 0.93 -5.01 -15.36
C ARG A 201 1.73 -5.21 -16.65
N ASN A 202 1.24 -4.71 -17.77
CA ASN A 202 1.97 -4.78 -19.02
C ASN A 202 3.28 -3.97 -18.97
N THR A 203 3.25 -2.81 -18.31
CA THR A 203 4.46 -2.00 -18.08
C THR A 203 5.48 -2.71 -17.22
N LEU A 204 5.04 -3.40 -16.14
CA LEU A 204 5.96 -4.22 -15.32
C LEU A 204 6.63 -5.32 -16.15
N LYS A 205 5.89 -5.99 -17.04
CA LYS A 205 6.45 -7.00 -17.94
C LYS A 205 7.49 -6.42 -18.88
N LEU A 206 7.20 -5.27 -19.49
CA LEU A 206 8.14 -4.58 -20.37
C LEU A 206 9.41 -4.12 -19.64
N ALA A 207 9.27 -3.77 -18.36
CA ALA A 207 10.37 -3.39 -17.50
C ALA A 207 11.07 -4.59 -16.82
N SER A 208 10.67 -5.83 -17.08
CA SER A 208 11.15 -7.03 -16.39
C SER A 208 11.06 -6.95 -14.86
N LEU A 209 9.98 -6.31 -14.37
CA LEU A 209 9.70 -6.10 -12.95
C LEU A 209 8.49 -6.92 -12.47
N ASP A 210 7.97 -7.85 -13.26
CA ASP A 210 6.80 -8.66 -12.95
C ASP A 210 7.12 -9.91 -12.11
N GLU A 211 7.92 -9.72 -11.08
CA GLU A 211 8.39 -10.77 -10.18
C GLU A 211 7.21 -11.47 -9.47
N PHE A 212 7.06 -12.75 -9.78
CA PHE A 212 6.11 -13.64 -9.10
C PHE A 212 6.74 -14.18 -7.83
N TYR A 213 5.98 -14.26 -6.72
CA TYR A 213 6.51 -14.77 -5.47
C TYR A 213 5.64 -15.83 -4.76
N ALA A 214 4.32 -15.88 -5.03
CA ALA A 214 3.45 -16.84 -4.37
C ALA A 214 2.09 -17.02 -5.08
N TYR A 215 1.34 -18.04 -4.66
CA TYR A 215 -0.06 -18.19 -4.98
C TYR A 215 -0.91 -17.80 -3.76
N SER A 216 -2.04 -17.12 -3.99
CA SER A 216 -3.06 -16.90 -2.98
C SER A 216 -4.17 -17.90 -3.20
N GLU A 217 -4.52 -18.67 -2.18
CA GLU A 217 -5.76 -19.46 -2.17
C GLU A 217 -6.90 -18.55 -1.72
N GLU A 218 -7.88 -18.35 -2.57
CA GLU A 218 -9.12 -17.69 -2.17
C GLU A 218 -10.04 -18.74 -1.53
N THR A 219 -10.37 -18.51 -0.26
CA THR A 219 -11.30 -19.32 0.53
C THR A 219 -12.74 -18.89 0.25
N ALA A 220 -13.23 -19.08 -0.94
CA ALA A 220 -14.65 -18.91 -1.27
C ALA A 220 -15.09 -20.05 -2.19
N PRO A 221 -16.39 -20.36 -2.39
CA PRO A 221 -16.82 -21.68 -2.84
C PRO A 221 -16.14 -22.22 -4.10
N GLU A 222 -15.54 -21.35 -4.88
CA GLU A 222 -14.64 -21.70 -5.98
C GLU A 222 -13.20 -21.39 -5.57
N ARG A 223 -12.43 -22.42 -5.24
CA ARG A 223 -10.98 -22.30 -4.94
C ARG A 223 -10.21 -21.88 -6.17
N THR A 224 -10.16 -20.58 -6.45
CA THR A 224 -9.32 -20.05 -7.51
C THR A 224 -7.94 -19.67 -6.96
N THR A 225 -6.91 -20.33 -7.45
CA THR A 225 -5.52 -19.94 -7.15
C THR A 225 -5.14 -18.70 -7.95
N ARG A 226 -4.76 -17.63 -7.27
CA ARG A 226 -4.34 -16.38 -7.89
C ARG A 226 -2.84 -16.19 -7.75
N LYS A 227 -2.14 -15.95 -8.86
CA LYS A 227 -0.71 -15.56 -8.83
C LYS A 227 -0.53 -14.21 -8.13
N LEU A 228 0.39 -14.18 -7.16
CA LEU A 228 0.78 -12.97 -6.44
C LEU A 228 2.10 -12.46 -6.97
N PHE A 229 2.13 -11.17 -7.25
CA PHE A 229 3.32 -10.50 -7.76
C PHE A 229 3.78 -9.45 -6.74
N ARG A 230 5.09 -9.24 -6.65
CA ARG A 230 5.69 -8.30 -5.71
C ARG A 230 5.14 -6.88 -5.90
N LEU A 231 5.13 -6.40 -7.12
CA LEU A 231 4.66 -5.05 -7.44
C LEU A 231 3.21 -5.05 -7.94
N SER A 232 2.46 -4.06 -7.47
CA SER A 232 1.08 -3.76 -7.86
C SER A 232 0.89 -2.25 -7.97
N THR A 233 -0.25 -1.79 -8.44
CA THR A 233 -0.56 -0.35 -8.45
C THR A 233 -0.45 0.29 -7.06
N HIS A 234 -0.70 -0.50 -6.00
CA HIS A 234 -0.53 -0.03 -4.62
C HIS A 234 0.93 0.18 -4.22
N SER A 235 1.87 -0.47 -4.93
CA SER A 235 3.31 -0.34 -4.70
C SER A 235 3.84 1.07 -5.02
N LEU A 236 3.20 1.79 -5.94
CA LEU A 236 3.51 3.20 -6.20
C LEU A 236 3.17 4.07 -4.98
N ARG A 237 2.01 3.83 -4.35
CA ARG A 237 1.64 4.49 -3.11
C ARG A 237 2.57 4.12 -1.95
N HIS A 238 2.99 2.85 -1.85
CA HIS A 238 3.99 2.43 -0.86
C HIS A 238 5.30 3.20 -1.04
N TYR A 239 5.77 3.33 -2.28
CA TYR A 239 6.95 4.13 -2.59
C TYR A 239 6.79 5.58 -2.14
N ALA A 240 5.67 6.25 -2.50
CA ALA A 240 5.40 7.63 -2.12
C ALA A 240 5.48 7.85 -0.60
N ILE A 241 4.78 7.01 0.16
CA ILE A 241 4.72 7.14 1.62
C ILE A 241 6.07 6.86 2.25
N THR A 242 6.77 5.81 1.81
CA THR A 242 8.11 5.46 2.32
C THR A 242 9.12 6.57 2.03
N ARG A 243 9.10 7.12 0.80
CA ARG A 243 9.99 8.22 0.43
C ARG A 243 9.70 9.47 1.25
N PHE A 244 8.44 9.84 1.42
CA PHE A 244 8.05 10.97 2.24
C PHE A 244 8.41 10.77 3.72
N ALA A 245 8.22 9.57 4.27
CA ALA A 245 8.65 9.25 5.63
C ALA A 245 10.16 9.42 5.82
N LYS A 246 10.96 8.98 4.85
CA LYS A 246 12.41 9.17 4.87
C LYS A 246 12.82 10.64 4.79
N SER A 247 12.16 11.43 3.94
CA SER A 247 12.49 12.86 3.75
C SER A 247 12.14 13.74 4.96
N ASN A 248 11.28 13.27 5.85
CA ASN A 248 10.86 14.00 7.05
C ASN A 248 11.36 13.35 8.37
N ASN A 249 12.45 12.57 8.28
CA ASN A 249 13.08 11.88 9.42
C ASN A 249 12.11 10.98 10.21
N GLY A 250 11.18 10.34 9.50
CA GLY A 250 10.24 9.41 10.11
C GLY A 250 9.13 10.07 10.94
N ASN A 251 8.84 11.34 10.72
CA ASN A 251 7.74 12.02 11.43
C ASN A 251 6.40 11.35 11.10
N VAL A 252 5.86 10.61 12.08
CA VAL A 252 4.62 9.82 11.94
C VAL A 252 3.43 10.71 11.62
N VAL A 253 3.33 11.87 12.27
CA VAL A 253 2.18 12.79 12.14
C VAL A 253 2.13 13.37 10.72
N LEU A 254 3.26 13.91 10.23
CA LEU A 254 3.34 14.44 8.87
C LEU A 254 3.13 13.35 7.82
N THR A 255 3.73 12.17 8.01
CA THR A 255 3.58 11.04 7.10
C THR A 255 2.15 10.50 7.08
N SER A 256 1.48 10.43 8.24
CA SER A 256 0.07 10.01 8.34
C SER A 256 -0.85 10.99 7.62
N ARG A 257 -0.61 12.30 7.80
CA ARG A 257 -1.34 13.35 7.09
C ARG A 257 -1.14 13.28 5.58
N TYR A 258 0.09 13.13 5.11
CA TYR A 258 0.40 12.95 3.70
C TYR A 258 -0.25 11.69 3.11
N ALA A 259 -0.17 10.57 3.81
CA ALA A 259 -0.78 9.32 3.41
C ALA A 259 -2.31 9.30 3.56
N ARG A 260 -2.88 10.27 4.28
CA ARG A 260 -4.32 10.32 4.60
C ARG A 260 -4.78 9.04 5.31
N HIS A 261 -3.95 8.58 6.26
CA HIS A 261 -4.30 7.46 7.10
C HIS A 261 -5.15 7.96 8.29
N THR A 262 -6.29 7.32 8.51
CA THR A 262 -7.15 7.57 9.68
C THR A 262 -6.50 7.06 10.96
N ASP A 263 -5.76 5.96 10.86
CA ASP A 263 -5.04 5.33 11.96
C ASP A 263 -3.53 5.48 11.77
N PRO A 264 -2.83 6.21 12.65
CA PRO A 264 -1.38 6.37 12.60
C PRO A 264 -0.60 5.05 12.66
N SER A 265 -1.15 3.99 13.26
CA SER A 265 -0.52 2.66 13.31
C SER A 265 -0.24 2.10 11.91
N THR A 266 -1.09 2.46 10.94
CA THR A 266 -0.87 2.11 9.54
C THR A 266 0.39 2.76 8.97
N THR A 267 0.73 3.96 9.44
CA THR A 267 1.91 4.73 9.01
C THR A 267 3.20 4.15 9.56
N MET A 268 3.17 3.59 10.76
CA MET A 268 4.36 2.98 11.40
C MET A 268 5.01 1.88 10.56
N ARG A 269 4.25 1.25 9.66
CA ARG A 269 4.79 0.23 8.73
C ARG A 269 5.73 0.78 7.67
N TYR A 270 5.68 2.10 7.41
CA TYR A 270 6.51 2.81 6.43
C TYR A 270 7.73 3.47 7.05
N ILE A 271 7.75 3.58 8.37
CA ILE A 271 8.86 4.13 9.11
C ILE A 271 9.78 2.96 9.43
N SER A 272 10.91 2.90 8.75
CA SER A 272 11.92 1.88 9.02
C SER A 272 12.45 2.06 10.44
N LYS A 273 12.72 0.94 11.10
CA LYS A 273 13.52 0.90 12.33
C LYS A 273 14.98 1.12 11.95
N ASP A 274 15.27 2.33 11.48
CA ASP A 274 16.61 2.68 11.06
C ASP A 274 17.41 3.07 12.31
N ASN A 275 18.26 2.15 12.74
CA ASN A 275 19.12 2.37 13.88
C ASN A 275 20.09 3.53 13.64
N GLU A 276 20.49 3.78 12.38
CA GLU A 276 21.39 4.87 12.02
C GLU A 276 20.79 6.25 12.33
N ALA A 277 19.51 6.46 11.98
CA ALA A 277 18.79 7.67 12.35
C ALA A 277 18.64 7.81 13.87
N LEU A 278 18.53 6.69 14.60
CA LEU A 278 18.48 6.70 16.06
C LEU A 278 19.81 7.12 16.66
N TYR A 279 20.94 6.60 16.17
CA TYR A 279 22.29 7.00 16.62
C TYR A 279 22.52 8.48 16.38
N GLN A 280 22.28 8.99 15.18
CA GLN A 280 22.46 10.39 14.85
C GLN A 280 21.60 11.33 15.73
N ASN A 281 20.35 10.93 16.02
CA ASN A 281 19.46 11.72 16.87
C ASN A 281 19.89 11.67 18.34
N ILE A 282 20.39 10.54 18.83
CA ILE A 282 20.93 10.42 20.20
C ILE A 282 22.17 11.31 20.34
N ASP A 283 23.12 11.20 19.42
CA ASP A 283 24.34 12.01 19.43
C ASP A 283 24.00 13.50 19.36
N PHE A 284 23.06 13.88 18.49
CA PHE A 284 22.60 15.27 18.38
C PHE A 284 21.88 15.77 19.66
N ALA A 285 21.05 14.94 20.28
CA ALA A 285 20.29 15.32 21.48
C ALA A 285 21.17 15.47 22.72
N PHE A 286 22.25 14.68 22.79
CA PHE A 286 23.14 14.63 23.96
C PHE A 286 24.52 15.18 23.65
N ASP A 287 24.69 15.96 22.58
CA ASP A 287 25.97 16.64 22.27
C ASP A 287 26.37 17.58 23.40
N SER A 288 27.44 17.21 24.09
CA SER A 288 27.97 17.93 25.26
C SER A 288 28.42 19.36 24.93
N SER A 289 28.73 19.66 23.67
CA SER A 289 29.09 21.03 23.23
C SER A 289 27.91 22.00 23.37
N ARG A 290 26.69 21.53 23.11
CA ARG A 290 25.43 22.32 23.29
C ARG A 290 25.06 22.50 24.76
N LEU A 291 25.29 21.48 25.60
CA LEU A 291 25.07 21.58 27.03
C LEU A 291 26.00 22.58 27.69
N ASN A 292 27.22 22.69 27.19
CA ASN A 292 28.20 23.67 27.69
C ASN A 292 27.84 25.10 27.28
N SER A 293 27.28 25.33 26.10
CA SER A 293 26.78 26.66 25.68
C SER A 293 25.60 27.13 26.54
N LEU A 294 24.69 26.23 26.92
CA LEU A 294 23.59 26.56 27.86
C LEU A 294 24.09 26.87 29.28
N LYS A 295 25.14 26.18 29.77
CA LYS A 295 25.80 26.48 31.06
C LYS A 295 26.50 27.82 31.03
N LEU A 296 27.09 28.22 29.92
CA LEU A 296 27.71 29.55 29.74
C LEU A 296 26.64 30.65 29.76
N LEU A 297 25.51 30.46 29.09
CA LEU A 297 24.41 31.43 29.10
C LEU A 297 23.79 31.57 30.50
N SER A 298 23.61 30.47 31.25
CA SER A 298 23.07 30.53 32.61
C SER A 298 23.99 31.30 33.59
N LYS A 299 25.34 31.23 33.40
CA LYS A 299 26.29 32.00 34.20
C LYS A 299 26.34 33.49 33.85
N THR A 300 25.86 33.85 32.64
CA THR A 300 25.86 35.25 32.18
C THR A 300 24.59 35.99 32.66
N PHE A 301 23.49 35.26 32.93
CA PHE A 301 22.23 35.83 33.38
C PHE A 301 22.02 35.79 34.91
N LEU A 302 22.94 35.22 35.67
CA LEU A 302 22.91 35.15 37.14
C LEU A 302 23.96 36.07 37.83
N LYS A 303 24.50 37.02 37.11
CA LYS A 303 25.22 38.18 37.60
C LYS A 303 24.38 39.43 37.31
#